data_2398e3326f1e5fff13ca62410348741e
#
_entry.id   2398e3326f1e5fff13ca62410348741e
#
_cell.length_a   1.000
_cell.length_b   1.000
_cell.length_c   1.000
_cell.angle_alpha   90.00
_cell.angle_beta   90.00
_cell.angle_gamma   90.00
#
_symmetry.space_group_name_H-M   'P 1'
#
loop_
_entity.id
_entity.type
_entity.pdbx_description
1 polymer ?
#
loop_
_entity_poly.entity_id
_entity_poly.type
_entity_poly.pdbx_seq_one_letter_code
_entity_poly.pdbx_strand_id
1 'polypeptide(L)'
;MIQKELTGDLKLKWDRIQQAMRKINADGCLLTVDVNLYYTTGRIYSGYFYLPAEGAPWFFVKRPNGLAGDHVEYIRKPEQMAELFAFYGLEMPEKLLLEADELTYNDYIRLQKIFNPKETGNATAMMRELRRIKTPYEIEMFRISAERHAKTYAEIPECFRPGMTDLEFQYEIEKRMRKNGSIGLFRAFGANMDIFMGSILAGENAEVPSPFDFALGGSGIDASCPLGANGTPLKEGTAIMVDMAGNYTAY
;
A
#
# COMPACT_ATOMS: atom_id res chain seq x y z
N MET A 1 20.29 -11.99 8.28
CA MET A 1 20.43 -10.56 8.61
C MET A 1 19.10 -9.83 8.37
N ILE A 2 18.59 -9.76 7.17
CA ILE A 2 17.32 -9.08 6.80
C ILE A 2 16.11 -9.48 7.68
N GLN A 3 15.92 -10.75 8.00
CA GLN A 3 14.79 -11.23 8.78
C GLN A 3 14.83 -10.78 10.25
N LYS A 4 16.02 -10.64 10.84
CA LYS A 4 16.19 -10.14 12.22
C LYS A 4 15.98 -8.63 12.29
N GLU A 5 16.44 -7.90 11.28
CA GLU A 5 16.23 -6.46 11.14
C GLU A 5 14.74 -6.13 10.97
N LEU A 6 14.04 -6.91 10.12
CA LEU A 6 12.59 -6.77 9.96
C LEU A 6 11.82 -7.03 11.25
N THR A 7 12.20 -8.03 12.05
CA THR A 7 11.55 -8.30 13.33
C THR A 7 11.71 -7.15 14.31
N GLY A 8 12.90 -6.55 14.39
CA GLY A 8 13.14 -5.36 15.22
C GLY A 8 12.36 -4.15 14.75
N ASP A 9 12.22 -3.97 13.44
CA ASP A 9 11.46 -2.90 12.82
C ASP A 9 9.95 -3.02 13.12
N LEU A 10 9.39 -4.23 13.02
CA LEU A 10 7.99 -4.49 13.33
C LEU A 10 7.67 -4.14 14.80
N LYS A 11 8.53 -4.56 15.74
CA LYS A 11 8.37 -4.23 17.15
C LYS A 11 8.37 -2.72 17.39
N LEU A 12 9.31 -2.00 16.77
CA LEU A 12 9.35 -0.53 16.86
C LEU A 12 8.05 0.11 16.33
N LYS A 13 7.47 -0.43 15.26
CA LYS A 13 6.21 0.04 14.70
C LYS A 13 5.03 -0.23 15.64
N TRP A 14 4.96 -1.42 16.25
CA TRP A 14 3.94 -1.73 17.26
C TRP A 14 4.03 -0.79 18.45
N ASP A 15 5.22 -0.57 18.98
CA ASP A 15 5.44 0.35 20.11
C ASP A 15 4.96 1.78 19.78
N ARG A 16 5.23 2.26 18.54
CA ARG A 16 4.75 3.58 18.07
C ARG A 16 3.23 3.64 17.98
N ILE A 17 2.57 2.59 17.46
CA ILE A 17 1.11 2.51 17.38
C ILE A 17 0.50 2.50 18.77
N GLN A 18 1.03 1.69 19.69
CA GLN A 18 0.57 1.62 21.06
C GLN A 18 0.74 2.95 21.79
N GLN A 19 1.86 3.66 21.59
CA GLN A 19 2.05 5.00 22.13
C GLN A 19 1.02 6.00 21.58
N ALA A 20 0.69 5.92 20.30
CA ALA A 20 -0.32 6.78 19.67
C ALA A 20 -1.72 6.47 20.23
N MET A 21 -2.07 5.19 20.39
CA MET A 21 -3.34 4.75 20.98
C MET A 21 -3.52 5.27 22.41
N ARG A 22 -2.48 5.15 23.26
CA ARG A 22 -2.53 5.64 24.64
C ARG A 22 -2.80 7.15 24.74
N LYS A 23 -2.26 7.96 23.80
CA LYS A 23 -2.50 9.41 23.78
C LYS A 23 -3.96 9.79 23.55
N ILE A 24 -4.74 8.90 22.96
CA ILE A 24 -6.16 9.12 22.63
C ILE A 24 -7.08 8.18 23.41
N ASN A 25 -6.54 7.50 24.44
CA ASN A 25 -7.23 6.53 25.29
C ASN A 25 -7.96 5.45 24.49
N ALA A 26 -7.30 4.90 23.45
CA ALA A 26 -7.81 3.76 22.71
C ALA A 26 -7.23 2.46 23.25
N ASP A 27 -8.06 1.43 23.37
CA ASP A 27 -7.70 0.13 23.96
C ASP A 27 -7.15 -0.85 22.92
N GLY A 28 -7.55 -0.69 21.66
CA GLY A 28 -7.11 -1.56 20.59
C GLY A 28 -7.26 -0.94 19.20
N CYS A 29 -6.47 -1.47 18.27
CA CYS A 29 -6.50 -1.11 16.87
C CYS A 29 -6.63 -2.37 16.02
N LEU A 30 -7.63 -2.44 15.13
CA LEU A 30 -7.87 -3.54 14.22
C LEU A 30 -7.60 -3.07 12.78
N LEU A 31 -6.61 -3.69 12.14
CA LEU A 31 -6.14 -3.35 10.80
C LEU A 31 -6.43 -4.50 9.83
N THR A 32 -6.82 -4.17 8.60
CA THR A 32 -7.10 -5.14 7.53
C THR A 32 -6.68 -4.64 6.13
N VAL A 33 -6.39 -3.35 6.01
CA VAL A 33 -5.92 -2.75 4.75
C VAL A 33 -4.49 -3.17 4.45
N ASP A 34 -4.22 -3.59 3.23
CA ASP A 34 -2.96 -4.20 2.80
C ASP A 34 -1.71 -3.40 3.20
N VAL A 35 -1.75 -2.07 3.03
CA VAL A 35 -0.59 -1.22 3.38
C VAL A 35 -0.30 -1.24 4.88
N ASN A 36 -1.33 -1.29 5.72
CA ASN A 36 -1.18 -1.35 7.18
C ASN A 36 -0.87 -2.76 7.67
N LEU A 37 -1.43 -3.80 7.04
CA LEU A 37 -1.00 -5.18 7.27
C LEU A 37 0.48 -5.35 6.96
N TYR A 38 0.94 -4.88 5.78
CA TYR A 38 2.35 -4.95 5.46
C TYR A 38 3.23 -4.16 6.44
N TYR A 39 2.82 -2.95 6.80
CA TYR A 39 3.55 -2.10 7.75
C TYR A 39 3.72 -2.74 9.13
N THR A 40 2.69 -3.47 9.61
CA THR A 40 2.67 -4.05 10.95
C THR A 40 3.14 -5.50 11.01
N THR A 41 3.14 -6.23 9.89
CA THR A 41 3.42 -7.68 9.90
C THR A 41 4.52 -8.12 8.92
N GLY A 42 4.97 -7.22 8.04
CA GLY A 42 5.93 -7.53 6.98
C GLY A 42 5.35 -8.38 5.85
N ARG A 43 4.03 -8.60 5.82
CA ARG A 43 3.34 -9.37 4.76
C ARG A 43 1.89 -8.96 4.61
N ILE A 44 1.32 -9.28 3.45
CA ILE A 44 -0.12 -9.14 3.18
C ILE A 44 -0.77 -10.51 3.32
N TYR A 45 -1.92 -10.56 3.98
CA TYR A 45 -2.79 -11.72 4.08
C TYR A 45 -4.26 -11.29 4.17
N SER A 46 -5.17 -12.15 3.79
CA SER A 46 -6.60 -11.90 4.02
C SER A 46 -6.91 -12.18 5.49
N GLY A 47 -7.32 -11.16 6.22
CA GLY A 47 -7.60 -11.29 7.66
C GLY A 47 -7.50 -9.96 8.39
N TYR A 48 -7.15 -10.02 9.66
CA TYR A 48 -7.08 -8.87 10.55
C TYR A 48 -5.83 -8.95 11.42
N PHE A 49 -5.23 -7.80 11.64
CA PHE A 49 -4.19 -7.62 12.65
C PHE A 49 -4.79 -6.80 13.80
N TYR A 50 -4.80 -7.36 14.99
CA TYR A 50 -5.25 -6.66 16.19
C TYR A 50 -4.06 -6.33 17.08
N LEU A 51 -3.93 -5.07 17.44
CA LEU A 51 -2.92 -4.61 18.39
C LEU A 51 -3.64 -4.00 19.59
N PRO A 52 -3.54 -4.61 20.79
CA PRO A 52 -4.00 -3.97 22.02
C PRO A 52 -3.09 -2.79 22.40
N ALA A 53 -3.59 -1.84 23.17
CA ALA A 53 -2.80 -0.73 23.69
C ALA A 53 -1.64 -1.19 24.58
N GLU A 54 -1.79 -2.36 25.20
CA GLU A 54 -0.78 -3.05 26.00
C GLU A 54 -0.77 -4.55 25.66
N GLY A 55 0.43 -5.12 25.53
CA GLY A 55 0.60 -6.53 25.23
C GLY A 55 0.98 -6.81 23.77
N ALA A 56 0.95 -8.08 23.40
CA ALA A 56 1.38 -8.55 22.09
C ALA A 56 0.26 -8.47 21.04
N PRO A 57 0.61 -8.33 19.75
CA PRO A 57 -0.36 -8.34 18.67
C PRO A 57 -0.97 -9.72 18.44
N TRP A 58 -2.15 -9.74 17.79
CA TRP A 58 -2.86 -10.92 17.35
C TRP A 58 -3.10 -10.88 15.84
N PHE A 59 -2.95 -12.05 15.19
CA PHE A 59 -3.07 -12.19 13.75
C PHE A 59 -4.24 -13.14 13.44
N PHE A 60 -5.35 -12.61 12.98
CA PHE A 60 -6.53 -13.40 12.59
C PHE A 60 -6.50 -13.62 11.08
N VAL A 61 -6.10 -14.81 10.66
CA VAL A 61 -5.80 -15.12 9.26
C VAL A 61 -6.94 -15.90 8.63
N LYS A 62 -7.42 -15.43 7.46
CA LYS A 62 -8.34 -16.17 6.60
C LYS A 62 -7.59 -16.97 5.54
N ARG A 63 -6.58 -16.35 4.92
CA ARG A 63 -5.73 -16.91 3.85
C ARG A 63 -4.40 -16.13 3.74
N PRO A 64 -3.29 -16.77 3.29
CA PRO A 64 -3.16 -18.21 2.97
C PRO A 64 -3.07 -19.06 4.24
N ASN A 65 -3.24 -20.39 4.09
CA ASN A 65 -2.92 -21.34 5.15
C ASN A 65 -1.39 -21.48 5.33
N GLY A 66 -0.95 -21.93 6.51
CA GLY A 66 0.46 -22.21 6.77
C GLY A 66 1.25 -21.02 7.32
N LEU A 67 0.61 -19.92 7.65
CA LEU A 67 1.25 -18.89 8.47
C LEU A 67 1.33 -19.40 9.91
N ALA A 68 2.51 -19.35 10.49
CA ALA A 68 2.77 -19.80 11.86
C ALA A 68 3.50 -18.69 12.64
N GLY A 69 3.28 -18.65 13.93
CA GLY A 69 3.86 -17.70 14.86
C GLY A 69 3.02 -17.59 16.12
N ASP A 70 3.53 -16.85 17.09
CA ASP A 70 2.77 -16.54 18.30
C ASP A 70 1.52 -15.73 17.95
N HIS A 71 0.39 -16.07 18.56
CA HIS A 71 -0.91 -15.42 18.40
C HIS A 71 -1.45 -15.38 16.95
N VAL A 72 -1.06 -16.36 16.11
CA VAL A 72 -1.62 -16.55 14.77
C VAL A 72 -2.80 -17.50 14.84
N GLU A 73 -3.99 -16.98 14.60
CA GLU A 73 -5.26 -17.71 14.67
C GLU A 73 -5.95 -17.74 13.31
N TYR A 74 -6.42 -18.91 12.90
CA TYR A 74 -7.13 -19.09 11.66
C TYR A 74 -8.63 -18.92 11.85
N ILE A 75 -9.23 -18.01 11.08
CA ILE A 75 -10.66 -17.74 11.10
C ILE A 75 -11.28 -17.89 9.70
N ARG A 76 -12.52 -18.29 9.64
CA ARG A 76 -13.34 -18.33 8.41
C ARG A 76 -14.19 -17.06 8.28
N LYS A 77 -14.65 -16.49 9.38
CA LYS A 77 -15.48 -15.30 9.46
C LYS A 77 -15.03 -14.41 10.62
N PRO A 78 -15.22 -13.08 10.52
CA PRO A 78 -14.76 -12.17 11.57
C PRO A 78 -15.38 -12.39 12.94
N GLU A 79 -16.58 -12.94 13.02
CA GLU A 79 -17.27 -13.24 14.30
C GLU A 79 -16.45 -14.16 15.20
N GLN A 80 -15.62 -15.02 14.61
CA GLN A 80 -14.74 -15.91 15.38
C GLN A 80 -13.67 -15.15 16.19
N MET A 81 -13.39 -13.90 15.88
CA MET A 81 -12.50 -13.10 16.72
C MET A 81 -13.03 -12.93 18.13
N ALA A 82 -14.34 -12.67 18.29
CA ALA A 82 -14.96 -12.58 19.62
C ALA A 82 -14.91 -13.91 20.39
N GLU A 83 -15.10 -15.03 19.69
CA GLU A 83 -14.97 -16.38 20.26
C GLU A 83 -13.53 -16.63 20.76
N LEU A 84 -12.52 -16.22 19.97
CA LEU A 84 -11.11 -16.35 20.31
C LEU A 84 -10.71 -15.40 21.47
N PHE A 85 -11.22 -14.18 21.50
CA PHE A 85 -11.04 -13.28 22.63
C PHE A 85 -11.50 -13.92 23.93
N ALA A 86 -12.70 -14.49 23.94
CA ALA A 86 -13.24 -15.20 25.10
C ALA A 86 -12.39 -16.43 25.46
N PHE A 87 -11.94 -17.20 24.46
CA PHE A 87 -11.13 -18.41 24.65
C PHE A 87 -9.77 -18.12 25.31
N TYR A 88 -9.10 -17.04 24.86
CA TYR A 88 -7.80 -16.62 25.38
C TYR A 88 -7.88 -15.68 26.58
N GLY A 89 -9.07 -15.33 27.05
CA GLY A 89 -9.27 -14.40 28.15
C GLY A 89 -8.85 -12.96 27.83
N LEU A 90 -8.93 -12.57 26.56
CA LEU A 90 -8.66 -11.20 26.14
C LEU A 90 -9.84 -10.29 26.45
N GLU A 91 -9.55 -9.11 26.96
CA GLU A 91 -10.59 -8.10 27.19
C GLU A 91 -11.04 -7.48 25.87
N MET A 92 -12.36 -7.29 25.74
CA MET A 92 -12.93 -6.55 24.62
C MET A 92 -12.58 -5.06 24.77
N PRO A 93 -12.11 -4.40 23.68
CA PRO A 93 -11.75 -2.99 23.75
C PRO A 93 -13.00 -2.13 23.98
N GLU A 94 -12.94 -1.22 24.96
CA GLU A 94 -14.00 -0.22 25.17
C GLU A 94 -13.94 0.85 24.07
N LYS A 95 -12.73 1.24 23.67
CA LYS A 95 -12.48 2.13 22.52
C LYS A 95 -11.62 1.41 21.48
N LEU A 96 -12.27 1.05 20.36
CA LEU A 96 -11.64 0.35 19.24
C LEU A 96 -11.37 1.29 18.06
N LEU A 97 -10.15 1.26 17.54
CA LEU A 97 -9.79 1.97 16.31
C LEU A 97 -9.95 1.03 15.11
N LEU A 98 -10.69 1.49 14.10
CA LEU A 98 -10.90 0.82 12.82
C LEU A 98 -10.42 1.72 11.66
N GLU A 99 -10.08 1.13 10.52
CA GLU A 99 -9.69 1.86 9.30
C GLU A 99 -10.93 2.40 8.56
N ALA A 100 -11.61 3.37 9.19
CA ALA A 100 -12.95 3.80 8.77
C ALA A 100 -12.99 4.47 7.38
N ASP A 101 -11.88 5.03 6.88
CA ASP A 101 -11.82 5.61 5.53
C ASP A 101 -11.67 4.56 4.43
N GLU A 102 -11.30 3.31 4.80
CA GLU A 102 -10.95 2.26 3.85
C GLU A 102 -11.94 1.07 3.90
N LEU A 103 -12.60 0.88 5.05
CA LEU A 103 -13.58 -0.18 5.21
C LEU A 103 -14.88 0.16 4.48
N THR A 104 -15.52 -0.86 3.88
CA THR A 104 -16.90 -0.67 3.45
C THR A 104 -17.80 -0.40 4.67
N TYR A 105 -18.90 0.33 4.47
CA TYR A 105 -19.86 0.58 5.53
C TYR A 105 -20.34 -0.71 6.21
N ASN A 106 -20.60 -1.75 5.43
CA ASN A 106 -21.06 -3.04 5.96
C ASN A 106 -19.99 -3.72 6.82
N ASP A 107 -18.73 -3.69 6.40
CA ASP A 107 -17.63 -4.27 7.18
C ASP A 107 -17.40 -3.49 8.47
N TYR A 108 -17.47 -2.17 8.42
CA TYR A 108 -17.35 -1.31 9.60
C TYR A 108 -18.43 -1.63 10.63
N ILE A 109 -19.71 -1.65 10.23
CA ILE A 109 -20.84 -1.98 11.12
C ILE A 109 -20.74 -3.43 11.64
N ARG A 110 -20.27 -4.36 10.81
CA ARG A 110 -20.07 -5.75 11.20
C ARG A 110 -19.02 -5.87 12.30
N LEU A 111 -17.88 -5.19 12.16
CA LEU A 111 -16.82 -5.18 13.15
C LEU A 111 -17.27 -4.50 14.46
N GLN A 112 -17.99 -3.39 14.36
CA GLN A 112 -18.60 -2.77 15.54
C GLN A 112 -19.51 -3.74 16.31
N LYS A 113 -20.35 -4.50 15.62
CA LYS A 113 -21.23 -5.50 16.26
C LYS A 113 -20.45 -6.64 16.92
N ILE A 114 -19.34 -7.08 16.33
CA ILE A 114 -18.50 -8.17 16.85
C ILE A 114 -17.82 -7.76 18.15
N PHE A 115 -17.19 -6.59 18.19
CA PHE A 115 -16.45 -6.11 19.35
C PHE A 115 -17.30 -5.36 20.35
N ASN A 116 -18.45 -4.83 19.93
CA ASN A 116 -19.39 -4.04 20.72
C ASN A 116 -18.71 -2.97 21.61
N PRO A 117 -17.79 -2.15 21.07
CA PRO A 117 -17.08 -1.16 21.85
C PRO A 117 -18.01 -0.02 22.29
N LYS A 118 -17.70 0.65 23.37
CA LYS A 118 -18.40 1.89 23.80
C LYS A 118 -18.14 3.04 22.83
N GLU A 119 -16.94 3.08 22.25
CA GLU A 119 -16.52 4.08 21.28
C GLU A 119 -15.74 3.43 20.13
N THR A 120 -16.00 3.87 18.90
CA THR A 120 -15.19 3.49 17.73
C THR A 120 -14.51 4.72 17.17
N GLY A 121 -13.19 4.66 17.03
CA GLY A 121 -12.38 5.71 16.43
C GLY A 121 -11.87 5.32 15.03
N ASN A 122 -11.37 6.32 14.29
CA ASN A 122 -10.77 6.11 12.97
C ASN A 122 -9.23 5.96 13.09
N ALA A 123 -8.70 4.80 12.72
CA ALA A 123 -7.27 4.52 12.71
C ALA A 123 -6.53 5.15 11.52
N THR A 124 -7.23 5.50 10.43
CA THR A 124 -6.59 5.83 9.14
C THR A 124 -5.64 7.02 9.25
N ALA A 125 -6.07 8.12 9.86
CA ALA A 125 -5.23 9.31 10.01
C ALA A 125 -4.00 9.03 10.91
N MET A 126 -4.19 8.31 12.01
CA MET A 126 -3.11 7.90 12.91
C MET A 126 -2.08 7.03 12.17
N MET A 127 -2.53 6.04 11.41
CA MET A 127 -1.64 5.15 10.66
C MET A 127 -0.88 5.88 9.55
N ARG A 128 -1.51 6.82 8.86
CA ARG A 128 -0.84 7.67 7.85
C ARG A 128 0.25 8.52 8.48
N GLU A 129 -0.02 9.14 9.63
CA GLU A 129 0.95 9.95 10.37
C GLU A 129 2.14 9.11 10.86
N LEU A 130 1.91 7.93 11.40
CA LEU A 130 2.96 7.02 11.86
C LEU A 130 3.85 6.54 10.69
N ARG A 131 3.28 6.23 9.53
CA ARG A 131 4.03 5.83 8.34
C ARG A 131 4.79 6.99 7.68
N ARG A 132 4.43 8.24 7.96
CA ARG A 132 5.13 9.42 7.45
C ARG A 132 6.57 9.46 7.91
N ILE A 133 6.85 9.07 9.15
CA ILE A 133 8.20 9.03 9.73
C ILE A 133 8.77 7.63 9.57
N LYS A 134 9.69 7.49 8.61
CA LYS A 134 10.29 6.19 8.23
C LYS A 134 11.23 5.67 9.32
N THR A 135 11.29 4.35 9.44
CA THR A 135 12.28 3.67 10.28
C THR A 135 13.62 3.56 9.55
N PRO A 136 14.72 3.25 10.26
CA PRO A 136 16.00 2.99 9.59
C PRO A 136 15.94 1.87 8.56
N TYR A 137 15.18 0.80 8.85
CA TYR A 137 14.95 -0.31 7.91
C TYR A 137 14.22 0.16 6.65
N GLU A 138 13.15 0.94 6.80
CA GLU A 138 12.40 1.50 5.67
C GLU A 138 13.29 2.43 4.81
N ILE A 139 14.12 3.26 5.44
CA ILE A 139 15.06 4.14 4.72
C ILE A 139 16.03 3.32 3.87
N GLU A 140 16.55 2.21 4.40
CA GLU A 140 17.42 1.33 3.63
C GLU A 140 16.71 0.69 2.45
N MET A 141 15.47 0.25 2.62
CA MET A 141 14.65 -0.27 1.52
C MET A 141 14.39 0.80 0.44
N PHE A 142 14.15 2.05 0.85
CA PHE A 142 14.03 3.18 -0.08
C PHE A 142 15.33 3.43 -0.86
N ARG A 143 16.50 3.33 -0.22
CA ARG A 143 17.80 3.49 -0.92
C ARG A 143 17.99 2.42 -1.99
N ILE A 144 17.74 1.16 -1.66
CA ILE A 144 17.80 0.06 -2.61
C ILE A 144 16.82 0.28 -3.77
N SER A 145 15.61 0.73 -3.47
CA SER A 145 14.60 1.04 -4.48
C SER A 145 15.05 2.20 -5.40
N ALA A 146 15.58 3.27 -4.81
CA ALA A 146 16.06 4.44 -5.54
C ALA A 146 17.26 4.11 -6.46
N GLU A 147 18.21 3.30 -6.00
CA GLU A 147 19.35 2.86 -6.82
C GLU A 147 18.90 2.07 -8.06
N ARG A 148 17.97 1.13 -7.89
CA ARG A 148 17.41 0.36 -9.01
C ARG A 148 16.59 1.23 -9.97
N HIS A 149 15.88 2.19 -9.42
CA HIS A 149 15.10 3.14 -10.19
C HIS A 149 16.01 4.06 -10.99
N ALA A 150 17.05 4.63 -10.39
CA ALA A 150 18.06 5.45 -11.07
C ALA A 150 18.75 4.69 -12.20
N LYS A 151 19.09 3.41 -11.98
CA LYS A 151 19.61 2.54 -13.04
C LYS A 151 18.64 2.43 -14.20
N THR A 152 17.37 2.19 -13.93
CA THR A 152 16.33 2.09 -14.96
C THR A 152 16.21 3.39 -15.75
N TYR A 153 16.20 4.54 -15.08
CA TYR A 153 16.13 5.84 -15.75
C TYR A 153 17.33 6.13 -16.64
N ALA A 154 18.52 5.71 -16.23
CA ALA A 154 19.72 5.82 -17.08
C ALA A 154 19.62 4.98 -18.38
N GLU A 155 18.82 3.90 -18.37
CA GLU A 155 18.60 3.01 -19.49
C GLU A 155 17.41 3.41 -20.38
N ILE A 156 16.60 4.40 -20.01
CA ILE A 156 15.42 4.85 -20.77
C ILE A 156 15.76 5.27 -22.20
N PRO A 157 16.84 6.04 -22.47
CA PRO A 157 17.19 6.40 -23.84
C PRO A 157 17.41 5.20 -24.77
N GLU A 158 17.85 4.06 -24.24
CA GLU A 158 18.04 2.83 -25.02
C GLU A 158 16.71 2.15 -25.39
N CYS A 159 15.61 2.51 -24.72
CA CYS A 159 14.28 1.98 -25.03
C CYS A 159 13.66 2.66 -26.25
N PHE A 160 14.12 3.84 -26.62
CA PHE A 160 13.58 4.61 -27.72
C PHE A 160 14.04 4.07 -29.08
N ARG A 161 13.14 4.02 -30.04
CA ARG A 161 13.41 3.79 -31.48
C ARG A 161 12.61 4.79 -32.31
N PRO A 162 13.21 5.32 -33.39
CA PRO A 162 12.49 6.20 -34.32
C PRO A 162 11.21 5.55 -34.86
N GLY A 163 10.11 6.31 -34.90
CA GLY A 163 8.83 5.85 -35.38
C GLY A 163 7.94 5.18 -34.34
N MET A 164 8.39 5.07 -33.09
CA MET A 164 7.54 4.58 -31.98
C MET A 164 6.43 5.58 -31.65
N THR A 165 5.35 5.04 -31.09
CA THR A 165 4.35 5.78 -30.34
C THR A 165 4.75 5.91 -28.88
N ASP A 166 4.08 6.81 -28.15
CA ASP A 166 4.23 6.96 -26.71
C ASP A 166 3.91 5.66 -25.95
N LEU A 167 2.91 4.88 -26.40
CA LEU A 167 2.56 3.57 -25.85
C LEU A 167 3.68 2.54 -26.05
N GLU A 168 4.24 2.43 -27.25
CA GLU A 168 5.34 1.49 -27.51
C GLU A 168 6.56 1.83 -26.68
N PHE A 169 6.85 3.12 -26.51
CA PHE A 169 7.94 3.57 -25.66
C PHE A 169 7.68 3.25 -24.19
N GLN A 170 6.46 3.47 -23.72
CA GLN A 170 6.03 3.09 -22.37
C GLN A 170 6.24 1.59 -22.12
N TYR A 171 5.81 0.73 -23.04
CA TYR A 171 5.96 -0.72 -22.91
C TYR A 171 7.43 -1.17 -22.79
N GLU A 172 8.33 -0.57 -23.57
CA GLU A 172 9.76 -0.89 -23.46
C GLU A 172 10.37 -0.40 -22.13
N ILE A 173 9.94 0.75 -21.62
CA ILE A 173 10.35 1.24 -20.30
C ILE A 173 9.84 0.32 -19.19
N GLU A 174 8.56 -0.03 -19.20
CA GLU A 174 7.97 -0.95 -18.21
C GLU A 174 8.68 -2.32 -18.20
N LYS A 175 8.98 -2.85 -19.37
CA LYS A 175 9.76 -4.07 -19.51
C LYS A 175 11.17 -3.93 -18.91
N ARG A 176 11.83 -2.77 -19.09
CA ARG A 176 13.13 -2.48 -18.48
C ARG A 176 13.03 -2.37 -16.97
N MET A 177 12.01 -1.69 -16.44
CA MET A 177 11.74 -1.60 -15.02
C MET A 177 11.59 -2.98 -14.38
N ARG A 178 10.80 -3.86 -15.00
CA ARG A 178 10.60 -5.25 -14.53
C ARG A 178 11.90 -6.06 -14.57
N LYS A 179 12.73 -5.90 -15.59
CA LYS A 179 14.06 -6.54 -15.67
C LYS A 179 15.00 -6.07 -14.57
N ASN A 180 14.90 -4.82 -14.14
CA ASN A 180 15.67 -4.25 -13.04
C ASN A 180 15.06 -4.55 -11.65
N GLY A 181 13.99 -5.36 -11.60
CA GLY A 181 13.40 -5.90 -10.37
C GLY A 181 12.18 -5.17 -9.85
N SER A 182 11.54 -4.30 -10.66
CA SER A 182 10.24 -3.75 -10.30
C SER A 182 9.18 -4.85 -10.20
N ILE A 183 8.33 -4.77 -9.19
CA ILE A 183 7.16 -5.68 -9.04
C ILE A 183 6.09 -5.45 -10.11
N GLY A 184 6.22 -4.38 -10.89
CA GLY A 184 5.42 -4.13 -12.09
C GLY A 184 4.02 -3.59 -11.82
N LEU A 185 3.82 -2.91 -10.71
CA LEU A 185 2.59 -2.18 -10.45
C LEU A 185 2.89 -0.95 -9.59
N PHE A 186 2.03 0.05 -9.72
CA PHE A 186 2.00 1.21 -8.87
C PHE A 186 0.81 1.08 -7.90
N ARG A 187 1.01 1.44 -6.65
CA ARG A 187 -0.06 1.44 -5.64
C ARG A 187 -0.42 2.87 -5.30
N ALA A 188 -1.66 3.23 -5.58
CA ALA A 188 -2.28 4.44 -5.11
C ALA A 188 -3.36 4.11 -4.08
N PHE A 189 -3.79 5.09 -3.31
CA PHE A 189 -4.91 4.98 -2.40
C PHE A 189 -6.04 5.90 -2.86
N GLY A 190 -7.25 5.51 -2.55
CA GLY A 190 -8.48 6.16 -2.99
C GLY A 190 -9.35 5.22 -3.81
N ALA A 191 -10.65 5.48 -3.80
CA ALA A 191 -11.60 4.72 -4.58
C ALA A 191 -11.44 5.04 -6.08
N ASN A 192 -11.56 4.01 -6.92
CA ASN A 192 -11.54 4.14 -8.39
C ASN A 192 -10.24 4.72 -8.96
N MET A 193 -9.12 4.40 -8.34
CA MET A 193 -7.81 4.83 -8.81
C MET A 193 -7.08 3.68 -9.50
N ASP A 194 -7.32 3.55 -10.81
CA ASP A 194 -6.56 2.67 -11.69
C ASP A 194 -5.36 3.45 -12.22
N ILE A 195 -4.15 3.02 -11.88
CA ILE A 195 -2.94 3.70 -12.30
C ILE A 195 -1.90 2.72 -12.82
N PHE A 196 -1.30 3.04 -13.96
CA PHE A 196 -0.19 2.29 -14.55
C PHE A 196 1.12 2.52 -13.76
N MET A 197 2.22 1.90 -14.23
CA MET A 197 3.55 2.17 -13.67
C MET A 197 4.03 3.59 -13.94
N GLY A 198 3.32 4.36 -14.75
CA GLY A 198 3.59 5.74 -15.05
C GLY A 198 2.97 6.18 -16.36
N SER A 199 3.36 7.36 -16.82
CA SER A 199 2.85 7.98 -18.05
C SER A 199 3.98 8.47 -18.92
N ILE A 200 3.80 8.28 -20.24
CA ILE A 200 4.60 8.91 -21.29
C ILE A 200 3.70 9.88 -22.01
N LEU A 201 4.06 11.15 -22.01
CA LEU A 201 3.28 12.19 -22.67
C LEU A 201 4.12 12.93 -23.71
N ALA A 202 3.54 13.13 -24.91
CA ALA A 202 4.17 13.86 -26.00
C ALA A 202 3.15 14.60 -26.84
N GLY A 203 3.57 15.71 -27.47
CA GLY A 203 2.73 16.49 -28.35
C GLY A 203 1.43 16.96 -27.71
N GLU A 204 0.34 16.96 -28.49
CA GLU A 204 -0.98 17.43 -28.02
C GLU A 204 -1.52 16.60 -26.83
N ASN A 205 -1.17 15.32 -26.73
CA ASN A 205 -1.59 14.48 -25.62
C ASN A 205 -1.00 14.95 -24.27
N ALA A 206 0.13 15.66 -24.28
CA ALA A 206 0.73 16.22 -23.08
C ALA A 206 -0.06 17.42 -22.52
N GLU A 207 -0.93 18.03 -23.32
CA GLU A 207 -1.75 19.17 -22.90
C GLU A 207 -3.15 18.75 -22.42
N VAL A 208 -3.52 17.46 -22.57
CA VAL A 208 -4.83 16.95 -22.14
C VAL A 208 -4.85 16.79 -20.62
N PRO A 209 -5.78 17.45 -19.92
CA PRO A 209 -5.89 17.33 -18.48
C PRO A 209 -6.42 15.95 -18.07
N SER A 210 -5.92 15.40 -16.95
CA SER A 210 -6.49 14.22 -16.31
C SER A 210 -7.59 14.61 -15.33
N PRO A 211 -8.62 13.77 -15.13
CA PRO A 211 -9.59 13.94 -14.05
C PRO A 211 -9.03 13.58 -12.66
N PHE A 212 -7.79 13.12 -12.57
CA PHE A 212 -7.15 12.69 -11.31
C PHE A 212 -6.13 13.71 -10.83
N ASP A 213 -6.19 14.11 -9.57
CA ASP A 213 -5.31 15.13 -8.96
C ASP A 213 -3.83 14.74 -8.94
N PHE A 214 -3.53 13.44 -8.99
CA PHE A 214 -2.16 12.90 -8.92
C PHE A 214 -1.55 12.57 -10.28
N ALA A 215 -2.32 12.65 -11.34
CA ALA A 215 -1.89 12.28 -12.69
C ALA A 215 -1.50 13.51 -13.50
N LEU A 216 -0.44 13.38 -14.28
CA LEU A 216 0.13 14.47 -15.07
C LEU A 216 -0.64 14.79 -16.35
N GLY A 217 -1.69 14.03 -16.68
CA GLY A 217 -2.52 14.27 -17.84
C GLY A 217 -2.50 13.13 -18.85
N GLY A 218 -2.93 13.44 -20.08
CA GLY A 218 -3.09 12.51 -21.17
C GLY A 218 -4.50 11.91 -21.26
N SER A 219 -4.95 11.62 -22.50
CA SER A 219 -6.28 11.07 -22.75
C SER A 219 -6.39 9.56 -22.49
N GLY A 220 -5.26 8.87 -22.37
CA GLY A 220 -5.25 7.42 -22.30
C GLY A 220 -5.73 6.73 -23.56
N ILE A 221 -5.85 5.41 -23.53
CA ILE A 221 -6.29 4.58 -24.67
C ILE A 221 -7.82 4.54 -24.76
N ASP A 222 -8.51 4.67 -23.63
CA ASP A 222 -9.95 4.53 -23.52
C ASP A 222 -10.53 5.50 -22.49
N ALA A 223 -11.75 5.95 -22.76
CA ALA A 223 -12.45 6.90 -21.87
C ALA A 223 -12.75 6.36 -20.46
N SER A 224 -12.67 5.04 -20.25
CA SER A 224 -12.80 4.44 -18.91
C SER A 224 -11.53 4.58 -18.06
N CYS A 225 -10.37 4.88 -18.72
CA CYS A 225 -9.09 5.15 -18.06
C CYS A 225 -8.40 6.34 -18.77
N PRO A 226 -8.91 7.58 -18.58
CA PRO A 226 -8.44 8.76 -19.29
C PRO A 226 -7.16 9.31 -18.66
N LEU A 227 -6.07 8.57 -18.84
CA LEU A 227 -4.78 8.82 -18.22
C LEU A 227 -3.63 8.29 -19.07
N GLY A 228 -2.63 9.13 -19.30
CA GLY A 228 -1.35 8.74 -19.87
C GLY A 228 -1.34 8.63 -21.41
N ALA A 229 -0.48 7.77 -21.91
CA ALA A 229 -0.22 7.56 -23.33
C ALA A 229 -1.48 7.10 -24.10
N ASN A 230 -1.60 7.53 -25.35
CA ASN A 230 -2.77 7.27 -26.19
C ASN A 230 -2.46 6.76 -27.61
N GLY A 231 -1.20 6.47 -27.91
CA GLY A 231 -0.75 6.08 -29.24
C GLY A 231 -0.24 7.26 -30.07
N THR A 232 0.03 8.41 -29.47
CA THR A 232 0.64 9.57 -30.16
C THR A 232 2.01 9.17 -30.72
N PRO A 233 2.25 9.36 -32.05
CA PRO A 233 3.57 9.13 -32.63
C PRO A 233 4.63 10.07 -32.07
N LEU A 234 5.76 9.52 -31.66
CA LEU A 234 6.90 10.30 -31.18
C LEU A 234 7.66 10.89 -32.38
N LYS A 235 7.82 12.21 -32.41
CA LYS A 235 8.45 12.94 -33.52
C LYS A 235 9.74 13.61 -33.05
N GLU A 236 10.69 13.70 -33.97
CA GLU A 236 11.92 14.45 -33.76
C GLU A 236 11.62 15.93 -33.41
N GLY A 237 12.36 16.48 -32.44
CA GLY A 237 12.15 17.84 -31.97
C GLY A 237 10.99 18.05 -31.01
N THR A 238 10.21 16.99 -30.71
CA THR A 238 9.12 17.04 -29.72
C THR A 238 9.64 16.60 -28.35
N ALA A 239 9.35 17.37 -27.30
CA ALA A 239 9.64 16.97 -25.93
C ALA A 239 8.79 15.76 -25.55
N ILE A 240 9.39 14.80 -24.87
CA ILE A 240 8.73 13.63 -24.32
C ILE A 240 8.86 13.70 -22.80
N MET A 241 7.74 13.77 -22.11
CA MET A 241 7.71 13.64 -20.66
C MET A 241 7.68 12.15 -20.29
N VAL A 242 8.54 11.77 -19.38
CA VAL A 242 8.61 10.40 -18.83
C VAL A 242 8.43 10.50 -17.33
N ASP A 243 7.26 10.09 -16.85
CA ASP A 243 6.96 9.96 -15.44
C ASP A 243 6.62 8.51 -15.13
N MET A 244 7.61 7.77 -14.66
CA MET A 244 7.49 6.34 -14.40
C MET A 244 7.87 6.03 -12.97
N ALA A 245 6.97 5.39 -12.24
CA ALA A 245 7.16 4.97 -10.85
C ALA A 245 7.49 3.46 -10.77
N GLY A 246 8.58 3.13 -10.10
CA GLY A 246 9.00 1.74 -9.93
C GLY A 246 9.00 1.32 -8.47
N ASN A 247 8.30 0.24 -8.15
CA ASN A 247 8.38 -0.44 -6.87
C ASN A 247 9.39 -1.58 -6.96
N TYR A 248 10.60 -1.37 -6.45
CA TYR A 248 11.69 -2.37 -6.49
C TYR A 248 11.89 -3.06 -5.15
N THR A 249 11.32 -2.51 -4.11
CA THR A 249 11.15 -3.11 -2.79
C THR A 249 9.70 -2.93 -2.37
N ALA A 250 9.35 -3.36 -1.19
CA ALA A 250 8.02 -3.11 -0.65
C ALA A 250 7.79 -1.66 -0.16
N TYR A 251 8.84 -0.83 -0.25
CA TYR A 251 8.87 0.57 0.16
C TYR A 251 9.34 1.46 -0.98
#